data_c851e3d0eb61419861d53c854577ece5
#
_entry.id   c851e3d0eb61419861d53c854577ece5
#
_cell.length_a   1.000
_cell.length_b   1.000
_cell.length_c   1.000
_cell.angle_alpha   90.00
_cell.angle_beta   90.00
_cell.angle_gamma   90.00
#
_symmetry.space_group_name_H-M   'P 1'
#
loop_
_entity.id
_entity.type
_entity.pdbx_description
1 polymer ?
#
loop_
_entity_poly.entity_id
_entity_poly.type
_entity_poly.pdbx_seq_one_letter_code
_entity_poly.pdbx_strand_id
1 'polypeptide(L)'
;MNFDKPINRLNTHSAKWDMMKPLYGVDPEKGTSMWVADMDFEPPVAVSDALKTMADQGVYGYYGNDGDYRNAICGWMDRRHGWNVNPAHIFTTHGLVNGTALCVQTFTEPGDGVVLFTPVYHAFARVISAANRRVVECKLAQNDGRYEMDFDAYDAQMDGSEKMVILCSPHNPGGRVWTVDELKQVAAFAQRHDLILVSDEIHHDLTFGAKHTAMPLAAPEITDRLVMMTASTKTFNI
;
A
#
# COMPACT_ATOMS: atom_id res chain seq x y z
N MET A 1 -6.91 25.11 1.51
CA MET A 1 -5.49 24.73 1.33
C MET A 1 -4.89 25.59 0.23
N ASN A 2 -3.65 26.01 0.39
CA ASN A 2 -2.92 26.73 -0.65
C ASN A 2 -1.80 25.81 -1.18
N PHE A 3 -2.01 25.23 -2.35
CA PHE A 3 -1.05 24.30 -2.96
C PHE A 3 0.15 25.00 -3.62
N ASP A 4 0.08 26.34 -3.79
CA ASP A 4 1.17 27.13 -4.34
C ASP A 4 2.14 27.65 -3.28
N LYS A 5 1.83 27.42 -1.99
CA LYS A 5 2.68 27.86 -0.88
C LYS A 5 3.88 26.91 -0.76
N PRO A 6 5.12 27.39 -1.00
CA PRO A 6 6.29 26.57 -0.81
C PRO A 6 6.50 26.27 0.68
N ILE A 7 6.76 25.00 1.00
CA ILE A 7 7.08 24.56 2.36
C ILE A 7 8.53 24.11 2.38
N ASN A 8 9.37 24.83 3.13
CA ASN A 8 10.75 24.42 3.32
C ASN A 8 10.78 23.24 4.33
N ARG A 9 11.24 22.10 3.87
CA ARG A 9 11.37 20.86 4.67
C ARG A 9 12.82 20.47 4.96
N LEU A 10 13.80 21.35 4.62
CA LEU A 10 15.21 21.12 4.95
C LEU A 10 15.42 21.29 6.47
N ASN A 11 16.25 20.43 7.04
CA ASN A 11 16.58 20.40 8.47
C ASN A 11 15.37 20.14 9.39
N THR A 12 14.36 19.42 8.87
CA THR A 12 13.17 19.01 9.62
C THR A 12 13.13 17.51 9.91
N HIS A 13 14.24 16.81 9.71
CA HIS A 13 14.34 15.35 9.73
C HIS A 13 13.51 14.67 8.61
N SER A 14 13.23 15.39 7.53
CA SER A 14 12.52 14.87 6.38
C SER A 14 13.38 13.85 5.64
N ALA A 15 12.98 12.58 5.61
CA ALA A 15 13.68 11.58 4.80
C ALA A 15 13.76 12.00 3.34
N LYS A 16 12.69 12.59 2.80
CA LYS A 16 12.60 13.02 1.41
C LYS A 16 13.64 14.09 1.03
N TRP A 17 13.91 15.04 1.92
CA TRP A 17 14.77 16.19 1.65
C TRP A 17 16.14 16.07 2.30
N ASP A 18 16.22 15.75 3.59
CA ASP A 18 17.47 15.74 4.34
C ASP A 18 18.39 14.56 3.97
N MET A 19 17.80 13.47 3.43
CA MET A 19 18.56 12.29 3.03
C MET A 19 19.01 12.29 1.55
N MET A 20 18.68 13.32 0.75
CA MET A 20 19.11 13.41 -0.66
C MET A 20 20.64 13.37 -0.80
N LYS A 21 21.33 14.20 -0.04
CA LYS A 21 22.80 14.28 -0.11
C LYS A 21 23.48 13.05 0.48
N PRO A 22 23.11 12.54 1.65
CA PRO A 22 23.72 11.33 2.22
C PRO A 22 23.54 10.08 1.37
N LEU A 23 22.38 9.87 0.77
CA LEU A 23 22.07 8.65 0.02
C LEU A 23 22.42 8.72 -1.47
N TYR A 24 22.27 9.89 -2.07
CA TYR A 24 22.36 10.04 -3.53
C TYR A 24 23.40 11.06 -3.99
N GLY A 25 24.09 11.74 -3.08
CA GLY A 25 25.06 12.78 -3.40
C GLY A 25 24.43 14.07 -4.00
N VAL A 26 23.11 14.18 -4.00
CA VAL A 26 22.38 15.32 -4.58
C VAL A 26 22.19 16.41 -3.52
N ASP A 27 22.68 17.61 -3.85
CA ASP A 27 22.47 18.79 -3.01
C ASP A 27 20.98 19.19 -3.03
N PRO A 28 20.29 19.19 -1.88
CA PRO A 28 18.85 19.49 -1.85
C PRO A 28 18.49 20.93 -2.21
N GLU A 29 19.45 21.85 -2.19
CA GLU A 29 19.23 23.24 -2.68
C GLU A 29 19.26 23.33 -4.21
N LYS A 30 19.82 22.33 -4.89
CA LYS A 30 20.00 22.30 -6.35
C LYS A 30 19.20 21.21 -7.04
N GLY A 31 18.72 20.22 -6.27
CA GLY A 31 17.97 19.10 -6.78
C GLY A 31 16.50 19.13 -6.41
N THR A 32 15.68 18.42 -7.18
CA THR A 32 14.27 18.19 -6.86
C THR A 32 14.09 16.78 -6.32
N SER A 33 13.49 16.67 -5.15
CA SER A 33 13.22 15.37 -4.56
C SER A 33 11.97 14.73 -5.18
N MET A 34 12.14 13.53 -5.76
CA MET A 34 11.05 12.77 -6.41
C MET A 34 11.03 11.28 -6.01
N TRP A 35 11.57 10.91 -4.84
CA TRP A 35 11.82 9.52 -4.47
C TRP A 35 10.99 8.99 -3.28
N VAL A 36 10.55 9.84 -2.37
CA VAL A 36 9.66 9.47 -1.26
C VAL A 36 8.26 9.96 -1.53
N ALA A 37 7.27 9.08 -1.37
CA ALA A 37 5.89 9.38 -1.67
C ALA A 37 5.16 10.05 -0.47
N ASP A 38 5.75 11.07 0.10
CA ASP A 38 5.07 12.07 0.93
C ASP A 38 4.94 13.37 0.16
N MET A 39 3.86 14.11 0.35
CA MET A 39 3.60 15.35 -0.37
C MET A 39 4.25 16.54 0.32
N ASP A 40 4.61 17.57 -0.46
CA ASP A 40 5.14 18.83 0.07
C ASP A 40 4.01 19.87 0.26
N PHE A 41 2.82 19.42 0.61
CA PHE A 41 1.64 20.21 0.92
C PHE A 41 1.23 20.06 2.38
N GLU A 42 0.60 21.09 2.94
CA GLU A 42 -0.03 20.96 4.26
C GLU A 42 -1.15 19.91 4.21
N PRO A 43 -1.35 19.13 5.29
CA PRO A 43 -2.51 18.24 5.37
C PRO A 43 -3.81 19.06 5.47
N PRO A 44 -5.00 18.45 5.30
CA PRO A 44 -6.25 19.13 5.53
C PRO A 44 -6.30 19.81 6.90
N VAL A 45 -6.87 21.02 6.96
CA VAL A 45 -6.95 21.83 8.20
C VAL A 45 -7.57 21.02 9.34
N ALA A 46 -8.60 20.23 9.07
CA ALA A 46 -9.25 19.37 10.08
C ALA A 46 -8.28 18.39 10.74
N VAL A 47 -7.28 17.87 10.00
CA VAL A 47 -6.24 16.99 10.56
C VAL A 47 -5.34 17.77 11.52
N SER A 48 -4.85 18.94 11.08
CA SER A 48 -4.00 19.80 11.91
C SER A 48 -4.70 20.27 13.19
N ASP A 49 -5.99 20.59 13.11
CA ASP A 49 -6.78 21.03 14.25
C ASP A 49 -7.04 19.88 15.24
N ALA A 50 -7.31 18.67 14.75
CA ALA A 50 -7.45 17.49 15.61
C ALA A 50 -6.15 17.18 16.36
N LEU A 51 -4.99 17.27 15.68
CA LEU A 51 -3.68 17.08 16.31
C LEU A 51 -3.39 18.14 17.38
N LYS A 52 -3.70 19.41 17.11
CA LYS A 52 -3.55 20.50 18.11
C LYS A 52 -4.42 20.25 19.32
N THR A 53 -5.70 19.89 19.11
CA THR A 53 -6.63 19.58 20.19
C THR A 53 -6.09 18.47 21.09
N MET A 54 -5.55 17.40 20.48
CA MET A 54 -4.94 16.30 21.22
C MET A 54 -3.66 16.75 21.98
N ALA A 55 -2.83 17.57 21.36
CA ALA A 55 -1.62 18.11 21.99
C ALA A 55 -1.97 19.01 23.17
N ASP A 56 -2.98 19.87 23.04
CA ASP A 56 -3.44 20.79 24.10
C ASP A 56 -4.05 20.04 25.29
N GLN A 57 -4.68 18.87 25.06
CA GLN A 57 -5.16 18.01 26.13
C GLN A 57 -4.03 17.44 26.99
N GLY A 58 -2.85 17.17 26.40
CA GLY A 58 -1.61 16.85 27.10
C GLY A 58 -1.55 15.48 27.77
N VAL A 59 -2.57 14.62 27.65
CA VAL A 59 -2.60 13.27 28.23
C VAL A 59 -2.82 12.25 27.12
N TYR A 60 -1.82 11.39 26.89
CA TYR A 60 -1.77 10.41 25.80
C TYR A 60 -1.87 8.99 26.37
N GLY A 61 -3.03 8.68 26.94
CA GLY A 61 -3.31 7.38 27.55
C GLY A 61 -3.73 6.30 26.55
N TYR A 62 -4.22 5.20 27.08
CA TYR A 62 -4.75 4.13 26.28
C TYR A 62 -6.01 4.59 25.51
N TYR A 63 -6.07 4.27 24.22
CA TYR A 63 -7.24 4.51 23.39
C TYR A 63 -8.30 3.43 23.66
N GLY A 64 -9.50 3.84 24.03
CA GLY A 64 -10.51 2.92 24.55
C GLY A 64 -11.69 2.63 23.59
N ASN A 65 -11.90 3.45 22.56
CA ASN A 65 -13.04 3.31 21.66
C ASN A 65 -12.66 3.70 20.23
N ASP A 66 -12.66 2.74 19.33
CA ASP A 66 -12.31 2.92 17.91
C ASP A 66 -13.55 3.00 16.98
N GLY A 67 -14.76 3.11 17.52
CA GLY A 67 -16.02 3.11 16.75
C GLY A 67 -16.05 4.23 15.71
N ASP A 68 -15.72 5.47 16.10
CA ASP A 68 -15.71 6.61 15.17
C ASP A 68 -14.64 6.45 14.09
N TYR A 69 -13.49 5.92 14.44
CA TYR A 69 -12.42 5.61 13.49
C TYR A 69 -12.88 4.57 12.46
N ARG A 70 -13.49 3.46 12.89
CA ARG A 70 -14.03 2.42 12.00
C ARG A 70 -15.15 2.97 11.12
N ASN A 71 -16.04 3.77 11.69
CA ASN A 71 -17.13 4.41 10.94
C ASN A 71 -16.60 5.40 9.89
N ALA A 72 -15.53 6.13 10.19
CA ALA A 72 -14.88 7.02 9.24
C ALA A 72 -14.28 6.24 8.06
N ILE A 73 -13.61 5.10 8.31
CA ILE A 73 -13.10 4.21 7.27
C ILE A 73 -14.24 3.67 6.42
N CYS A 74 -15.28 3.09 7.03
CA CYS A 74 -16.44 2.54 6.31
C CYS A 74 -17.10 3.62 5.42
N GLY A 75 -17.32 4.81 5.98
CA GLY A 75 -17.92 5.92 5.23
C GLY A 75 -17.01 6.44 4.10
N TRP A 76 -15.69 6.40 4.25
CA TRP A 76 -14.76 6.76 3.19
C TRP A 76 -14.80 5.74 2.05
N MET A 77 -14.69 4.46 2.39
CA MET A 77 -14.69 3.37 1.40
C MET A 77 -16.00 3.31 0.61
N ASP A 78 -17.14 3.52 1.28
CA ASP A 78 -18.44 3.58 0.61
C ASP A 78 -18.52 4.78 -0.35
N ARG A 79 -18.28 6.00 0.14
CA ARG A 79 -18.44 7.22 -0.67
C ARG A 79 -17.44 7.34 -1.82
N ARG A 80 -16.19 6.90 -1.62
CA ARG A 80 -15.11 7.09 -2.60
C ARG A 80 -14.94 5.91 -3.53
N HIS A 81 -15.13 4.71 -3.01
CA HIS A 81 -14.83 3.47 -3.74
C HIS A 81 -16.08 2.60 -3.97
N GLY A 82 -17.22 2.92 -3.36
CA GLY A 82 -18.45 2.13 -3.49
C GLY A 82 -18.38 0.78 -2.78
N TRP A 83 -17.46 0.65 -1.82
CA TRP A 83 -17.27 -0.59 -1.07
C TRP A 83 -17.81 -0.49 0.35
N ASN A 84 -18.81 -1.30 0.64
CA ASN A 84 -19.44 -1.37 1.95
C ASN A 84 -18.65 -2.33 2.85
N VAL A 85 -17.79 -1.78 3.70
CA VAL A 85 -16.90 -2.52 4.58
C VAL A 85 -17.60 -2.89 5.88
N ASN A 86 -17.48 -4.14 6.32
CA ASN A 86 -17.92 -4.54 7.66
C ASN A 86 -16.91 -4.02 8.70
N PRO A 87 -17.31 -3.13 9.64
CA PRO A 87 -16.40 -2.58 10.64
C PRO A 87 -15.75 -3.66 11.53
N ALA A 88 -16.38 -4.81 11.71
CA ALA A 88 -15.80 -5.93 12.47
C ALA A 88 -14.58 -6.57 11.77
N HIS A 89 -14.42 -6.36 10.46
CA HIS A 89 -13.29 -6.88 9.69
C HIS A 89 -12.13 -5.89 9.56
N ILE A 90 -12.18 -4.75 10.27
CA ILE A 90 -11.10 -3.76 10.24
C ILE A 90 -10.11 -4.05 11.37
N PHE A 91 -8.85 -4.22 11.00
CA PHE A 91 -7.72 -4.41 11.91
C PHE A 91 -6.71 -3.29 11.70
N THR A 92 -6.26 -2.68 12.79
CA THR A 92 -5.30 -1.57 12.74
C THR A 92 -3.88 -2.06 13.02
N THR A 93 -2.93 -1.60 12.21
CA THR A 93 -1.51 -1.90 12.36
C THR A 93 -0.68 -0.60 12.37
N HIS A 94 0.56 -0.68 12.86
CA HIS A 94 1.50 0.46 12.87
C HIS A 94 2.11 0.68 11.49
N GLY A 95 1.29 1.09 10.53
CA GLY A 95 1.64 1.26 9.11
C GLY A 95 1.57 -0.04 8.31
N LEU A 96 1.49 0.08 6.96
CA LEU A 96 1.25 -1.06 6.08
C LEU A 96 2.45 -2.01 5.96
N VAL A 97 3.68 -1.52 6.12
CA VAL A 97 4.87 -2.41 6.15
C VAL A 97 4.79 -3.37 7.35
N ASN A 98 4.34 -2.88 8.51
CA ASN A 98 4.06 -3.75 9.67
C ASN A 98 2.87 -4.68 9.38
N GLY A 99 1.79 -4.16 8.77
CA GLY A 99 0.65 -4.98 8.34
C GLY A 99 1.07 -6.12 7.41
N THR A 100 1.92 -5.84 6.41
CA THR A 100 2.50 -6.85 5.52
C THR A 100 3.31 -7.89 6.31
N ALA A 101 4.14 -7.46 7.26
CA ALA A 101 4.92 -8.37 8.10
C ALA A 101 4.03 -9.30 8.93
N LEU A 102 2.95 -8.78 9.49
CA LEU A 102 1.97 -9.59 10.22
C LEU A 102 1.27 -10.59 9.30
N CYS A 103 0.85 -10.20 8.09
CA CYS A 103 0.28 -11.13 7.12
C CYS A 103 1.26 -12.25 6.77
N VAL A 104 2.52 -11.91 6.44
CA VAL A 104 3.56 -12.91 6.13
C VAL A 104 3.76 -13.88 7.29
N GLN A 105 3.82 -13.40 8.53
CA GLN A 105 4.01 -14.27 9.70
C GLN A 105 2.79 -15.13 10.03
N THR A 106 1.58 -14.62 9.76
CA THR A 106 0.32 -15.29 10.12
C THR A 106 -0.05 -16.38 9.12
N PHE A 107 0.16 -16.13 7.84
CA PHE A 107 -0.38 -16.98 6.77
C PHE A 107 0.69 -17.81 6.05
N THR A 108 1.94 -17.73 6.47
CA THR A 108 3.04 -18.51 5.87
C THR A 108 3.98 -19.05 6.95
N GLU A 109 4.77 -20.07 6.61
CA GLU A 109 5.81 -20.64 7.45
C GLU A 109 7.22 -20.27 6.94
N PRO A 110 8.28 -20.34 7.76
CA PRO A 110 9.66 -20.16 7.29
C PRO A 110 9.99 -21.11 6.14
N GLY A 111 10.52 -20.54 5.05
CA GLY A 111 10.83 -21.27 3.82
C GLY A 111 9.76 -21.19 2.74
N ASP A 112 8.52 -20.84 3.07
CA ASP A 112 7.45 -20.65 2.08
C ASP A 112 7.77 -19.53 1.08
N GLY A 113 7.26 -19.68 -0.13
CA GLY A 113 7.31 -18.66 -1.16
C GLY A 113 6.24 -17.58 -0.99
N VAL A 114 6.64 -16.32 -1.17
CA VAL A 114 5.73 -15.19 -1.28
C VAL A 114 5.93 -14.51 -2.63
N VAL A 115 4.89 -14.50 -3.44
CA VAL A 115 4.91 -13.98 -4.81
C VAL A 115 4.85 -12.46 -4.83
N LEU A 116 5.70 -11.83 -5.62
CA LEU A 116 5.72 -10.40 -5.90
C LEU A 116 5.71 -10.15 -7.41
N PHE A 117 4.87 -9.24 -7.89
CA PHE A 117 4.88 -8.75 -9.27
C PHE A 117 5.92 -7.63 -9.42
N THR A 118 7.14 -7.98 -9.83
CA THR A 118 8.31 -7.07 -9.85
C THR A 118 8.51 -6.35 -11.19
N PRO A 119 9.07 -5.08 -11.17
CA PRO A 119 9.52 -4.33 -10.00
C PRO A 119 8.36 -3.82 -9.14
N VAL A 120 8.49 -3.90 -7.82
CA VAL A 120 7.47 -3.47 -6.87
C VAL A 120 8.10 -2.79 -5.65
N TYR A 121 7.32 -2.20 -4.79
CA TYR A 121 7.76 -1.53 -3.57
C TYR A 121 8.72 -2.41 -2.76
N HIS A 122 9.96 -1.94 -2.65
CA HIS A 122 11.09 -2.71 -2.12
C HIS A 122 10.92 -3.23 -0.68
N ALA A 123 10.06 -2.58 0.11
CA ALA A 123 9.82 -3.01 1.50
C ALA A 123 9.16 -4.39 1.58
N PHE A 124 8.42 -4.83 0.56
CA PHE A 124 7.81 -6.17 0.56
C PHE A 124 8.89 -7.25 0.58
N ALA A 125 9.86 -7.18 -0.34
CA ALA A 125 10.97 -8.14 -0.37
C ALA A 125 11.77 -8.16 0.94
N ARG A 126 12.00 -6.97 1.53
CA ARG A 126 12.69 -6.84 2.82
C ARG A 126 11.93 -7.53 3.96
N VAL A 127 10.62 -7.35 4.03
CA VAL A 127 9.75 -7.96 5.05
C VAL A 127 9.73 -9.48 4.90
N ILE A 128 9.55 -9.98 3.67
CA ILE A 128 9.53 -11.42 3.35
C ILE A 128 10.84 -12.06 3.77
N SER A 129 11.97 -11.49 3.37
CA SER A 129 13.29 -12.01 3.70
C SER A 129 13.60 -11.96 5.20
N ALA A 130 13.23 -10.85 5.88
CA ALA A 130 13.40 -10.71 7.32
C ALA A 130 12.59 -11.74 8.13
N ALA A 131 11.50 -12.25 7.56
CA ALA A 131 10.68 -13.30 8.13
C ALA A 131 11.16 -14.72 7.75
N ASN A 132 12.31 -14.88 7.10
CA ASN A 132 12.83 -16.15 6.58
C ASN A 132 11.91 -16.85 5.56
N ARG A 133 11.16 -16.07 4.76
CA ARG A 133 10.39 -16.55 3.62
C ARG A 133 11.14 -16.26 2.33
N ARG A 134 10.80 -16.99 1.24
CA ARG A 134 11.40 -16.79 -0.08
C ARG A 134 10.60 -15.74 -0.87
N VAL A 135 11.30 -14.80 -1.48
CA VAL A 135 10.69 -13.93 -2.50
C VAL A 135 10.61 -14.71 -3.80
N VAL A 136 9.42 -14.83 -4.36
CA VAL A 136 9.16 -15.41 -5.68
C VAL A 136 8.81 -14.28 -6.64
N GLU A 137 9.74 -13.96 -7.53
CA GLU A 137 9.58 -12.82 -8.44
C GLU A 137 8.82 -13.23 -9.71
N CYS A 138 7.58 -12.78 -9.84
CA CYS A 138 6.82 -12.77 -11.07
C CYS A 138 7.05 -11.44 -11.80
N LYS A 139 7.98 -11.43 -12.75
CA LYS A 139 8.40 -10.20 -13.42
C LYS A 139 7.29 -9.66 -14.33
N LEU A 140 6.95 -8.38 -14.15
CA LEU A 140 6.07 -7.68 -15.06
C LEU A 140 6.73 -7.52 -16.43
N ALA A 141 6.02 -7.86 -17.47
CA ALA A 141 6.43 -7.55 -18.83
C ALA A 141 6.33 -6.04 -19.08
N GLN A 142 7.23 -5.50 -19.90
CA GLN A 142 7.15 -4.11 -20.31
C GLN A 142 6.81 -4.07 -21.80
N ASN A 143 5.64 -3.56 -22.11
CA ASN A 143 5.15 -3.40 -23.45
C ASN A 143 4.81 -1.93 -23.72
N ASP A 144 5.51 -1.31 -24.66
CA ASP A 144 5.34 0.09 -25.05
C ASP A 144 5.30 1.06 -23.83
N GLY A 145 6.24 0.87 -22.89
CA GLY A 145 6.36 1.68 -21.66
C GLY A 145 5.33 1.33 -20.57
N ARG A 146 4.46 0.35 -20.79
CA ARG A 146 3.43 -0.11 -19.84
C ARG A 146 3.81 -1.45 -19.22
N TYR A 147 3.65 -1.58 -17.92
CA TYR A 147 3.80 -2.86 -17.23
C TYR A 147 2.55 -3.73 -17.38
N GLU A 148 2.74 -5.00 -17.67
CA GLU A 148 1.69 -6.00 -17.86
C GLU A 148 2.03 -7.29 -17.12
N MET A 149 1.00 -8.03 -16.69
CA MET A 149 1.14 -9.32 -16.02
C MET A 149 1.08 -10.46 -17.08
N ASP A 150 2.00 -11.43 -16.99
CA ASP A 150 2.04 -12.62 -17.83
C ASP A 150 1.74 -13.86 -16.97
N PHE A 151 0.46 -14.17 -16.81
CA PHE A 151 0.04 -15.26 -15.92
C PHE A 151 0.45 -16.63 -16.42
N ASP A 152 0.58 -16.84 -17.74
CA ASP A 152 1.05 -18.12 -18.28
C ASP A 152 2.51 -18.39 -17.85
N ALA A 153 3.36 -17.36 -17.91
CA ALA A 153 4.73 -17.45 -17.42
C ALA A 153 4.79 -17.61 -15.89
N TYR A 154 3.87 -16.98 -15.15
CA TYR A 154 3.81 -17.11 -13.69
C TYR A 154 3.33 -18.50 -13.27
N ASP A 155 2.28 -19.03 -13.91
CA ASP A 155 1.77 -20.38 -13.65
C ASP A 155 2.87 -21.45 -13.86
N ALA A 156 3.69 -21.29 -14.91
CA ALA A 156 4.80 -22.21 -15.21
C ALA A 156 5.94 -22.15 -14.17
N GLN A 157 6.02 -21.08 -13.39
CA GLN A 157 7.07 -20.84 -12.38
C GLN A 157 6.68 -21.38 -10.99
N MET A 158 5.40 -21.57 -10.71
CA MET A 158 4.93 -22.03 -9.40
C MET A 158 5.28 -23.50 -9.16
N ASP A 159 5.81 -23.81 -7.97
CA ASP A 159 6.19 -25.18 -7.56
C ASP A 159 5.34 -25.74 -6.41
N GLY A 160 4.36 -24.97 -5.91
CA GLY A 160 3.46 -25.35 -4.83
C GLY A 160 3.96 -25.01 -3.43
N SER A 161 5.17 -24.48 -3.32
CA SER A 161 5.72 -23.98 -2.04
C SER A 161 5.31 -22.55 -1.72
N GLU A 162 4.70 -21.86 -2.67
CA GLU A 162 4.15 -20.51 -2.49
C GLU A 162 2.85 -20.58 -1.65
N LYS A 163 2.69 -19.62 -0.72
CA LYS A 163 1.50 -19.54 0.14
C LYS A 163 0.82 -18.18 0.12
N MET A 164 1.48 -17.19 -0.47
CA MET A 164 0.97 -15.83 -0.49
C MET A 164 1.39 -15.12 -1.77
N VAL A 165 0.53 -14.22 -2.24
CA VAL A 165 0.86 -13.22 -3.26
C VAL A 165 0.55 -11.82 -2.72
N ILE A 166 1.45 -10.87 -2.95
CA ILE A 166 1.26 -9.46 -2.58
C ILE A 166 1.08 -8.64 -3.85
N LEU A 167 -0.09 -8.05 -4.00
CA LEU A 167 -0.42 -7.10 -5.05
C LEU A 167 -0.24 -5.68 -4.56
N CYS A 168 0.38 -4.82 -5.35
CA CYS A 168 0.40 -3.37 -5.17
C CYS A 168 -0.58 -2.72 -6.16
N SER A 169 -1.64 -2.07 -5.67
CA SER A 169 -2.74 -1.56 -6.51
C SER A 169 -3.34 -0.26 -5.94
N PRO A 170 -3.11 0.91 -6.51
CA PRO A 170 -2.24 1.23 -7.67
C PRO A 170 -0.78 0.84 -7.49
N HIS A 171 -0.12 0.47 -8.58
CA HIS A 171 1.20 -0.13 -8.55
C HIS A 171 2.34 0.88 -8.33
N ASN A 172 3.16 0.63 -7.33
CA ASN A 172 4.38 1.38 -7.04
C ASN A 172 5.62 0.48 -7.25
N PRO A 173 6.61 0.85 -8.10
CA PRO A 173 6.82 2.17 -8.71
C PRO A 173 6.22 2.32 -10.12
N GLY A 174 5.59 1.31 -10.68
CA GLY A 174 5.18 1.26 -12.09
C GLY A 174 4.09 2.25 -12.50
N GLY A 175 3.43 2.91 -11.53
CA GLY A 175 2.41 3.94 -11.80
C GLY A 175 1.14 3.40 -12.47
N ARG A 176 0.88 2.07 -12.37
CA ARG A 176 -0.29 1.44 -12.98
C ARG A 176 -1.50 1.45 -12.05
N VAL A 177 -2.66 1.84 -12.58
CA VAL A 177 -3.97 1.46 -12.04
C VAL A 177 -4.43 0.24 -12.81
N TRP A 178 -4.53 -0.90 -12.12
CA TRP A 178 -4.93 -2.16 -12.75
C TRP A 178 -6.41 -2.12 -13.13
N THR A 179 -6.75 -2.65 -14.28
CA THR A 179 -8.13 -2.81 -14.74
C THR A 179 -8.85 -3.90 -13.93
N VAL A 180 -10.18 -3.89 -13.95
CA VAL A 180 -10.98 -4.94 -13.30
C VAL A 180 -10.61 -6.33 -13.84
N ASP A 181 -10.34 -6.45 -15.12
CA ASP A 181 -9.98 -7.74 -15.74
C ASP A 181 -8.59 -8.21 -15.28
N GLU A 182 -7.61 -7.30 -15.15
CA GLU A 182 -6.30 -7.63 -14.59
C GLU A 182 -6.42 -8.06 -13.10
N LEU A 183 -7.25 -7.37 -12.32
CA LEU A 183 -7.51 -7.74 -10.91
C LEU A 183 -8.18 -9.11 -10.78
N LYS A 184 -9.13 -9.44 -11.68
CA LYS A 184 -9.74 -10.77 -11.75
C LYS A 184 -8.72 -11.86 -12.10
N GLN A 185 -7.77 -11.57 -12.98
CA GLN A 185 -6.69 -12.51 -13.29
C GLN A 185 -5.78 -12.75 -12.09
N VAL A 186 -5.48 -11.71 -11.31
CA VAL A 186 -4.75 -11.87 -10.02
C VAL A 186 -5.53 -12.76 -9.05
N ALA A 187 -6.85 -12.55 -8.90
CA ALA A 187 -7.69 -13.38 -8.07
C ALA A 187 -7.69 -14.84 -8.53
N ALA A 188 -7.88 -15.07 -9.82
CA ALA A 188 -7.86 -16.40 -10.42
C ALA A 188 -6.49 -17.10 -10.22
N PHE A 189 -5.39 -16.36 -10.37
CA PHE A 189 -4.04 -16.86 -10.07
C PHE A 189 -3.91 -17.27 -8.60
N ALA A 190 -4.34 -16.42 -7.67
CA ALA A 190 -4.31 -16.74 -6.24
C ALA A 190 -5.15 -17.97 -5.90
N GLN A 191 -6.32 -18.14 -6.54
CA GLN A 191 -7.17 -19.33 -6.35
C GLN A 191 -6.53 -20.60 -6.91
N ARG A 192 -5.98 -20.55 -8.13
CA ARG A 192 -5.34 -21.72 -8.77
C ARG A 192 -4.19 -22.30 -7.97
N HIS A 193 -3.42 -21.42 -7.32
CA HIS A 193 -2.22 -21.80 -6.55
C HIS A 193 -2.47 -21.83 -5.03
N ASP A 194 -3.72 -21.74 -4.59
CA ASP A 194 -4.11 -21.74 -3.17
C ASP A 194 -3.36 -20.71 -2.32
N LEU A 195 -3.19 -19.49 -2.85
CA LEU A 195 -2.48 -18.39 -2.21
C LEU A 195 -3.41 -17.49 -1.41
N ILE A 196 -2.93 -16.99 -0.27
CA ILE A 196 -3.51 -15.81 0.36
C ILE A 196 -3.13 -14.58 -0.46
N LEU A 197 -4.12 -13.77 -0.85
CA LEU A 197 -3.90 -12.51 -1.56
C LEU A 197 -3.85 -11.34 -0.58
N VAL A 198 -2.71 -10.67 -0.50
CA VAL A 198 -2.57 -9.40 0.20
C VAL A 198 -2.57 -8.28 -0.83
N SER A 199 -3.60 -7.43 -0.83
CA SER A 199 -3.72 -6.28 -1.73
C SER A 199 -3.36 -4.99 -1.00
N ASP A 200 -2.17 -4.45 -1.27
CA ASP A 200 -1.76 -3.13 -0.77
C ASP A 200 -2.34 -2.04 -1.68
N GLU A 201 -3.37 -1.38 -1.18
CA GLU A 201 -4.12 -0.35 -1.89
C GLU A 201 -3.90 1.06 -1.31
N ILE A 202 -2.75 1.32 -0.70
CA ILE A 202 -2.45 2.59 -0.02
C ILE A 202 -2.55 3.82 -0.94
N HIS A 203 -2.41 3.63 -2.25
CA HIS A 203 -2.48 4.71 -3.24
C HIS A 203 -3.85 4.85 -3.90
N HIS A 204 -4.88 4.18 -3.44
CA HIS A 204 -6.18 4.06 -4.10
C HIS A 204 -6.90 5.40 -4.39
N ASP A 205 -6.67 6.40 -3.57
CA ASP A 205 -7.25 7.74 -3.75
C ASP A 205 -6.44 8.66 -4.70
N LEU A 206 -5.20 8.27 -5.03
CA LEU A 206 -4.25 9.09 -5.79
C LEU A 206 -4.10 8.56 -7.22
N THR A 207 -5.20 8.62 -7.98
CA THR A 207 -5.24 8.19 -9.38
C THR A 207 -5.50 9.36 -10.32
N PHE A 208 -4.79 9.41 -11.45
CA PHE A 208 -4.87 10.47 -12.43
C PHE A 208 -5.40 9.91 -13.76
N GLY A 209 -6.61 10.33 -14.14
CA GLY A 209 -7.24 9.90 -15.39
C GLY A 209 -7.74 8.44 -15.43
N ALA A 210 -7.60 7.70 -14.35
CA ALA A 210 -8.14 6.34 -14.19
C ALA A 210 -8.90 6.23 -12.87
N LYS A 211 -9.82 5.29 -12.78
CA LYS A 211 -10.54 4.98 -11.55
C LYS A 211 -9.99 3.68 -10.95
N HIS A 212 -9.57 3.75 -9.69
CA HIS A 212 -9.22 2.55 -8.92
C HIS A 212 -10.48 1.74 -8.59
N THR A 213 -10.38 0.43 -8.68
CA THR A 213 -11.39 -0.51 -8.18
C THR A 213 -10.76 -1.33 -7.06
N ALA A 214 -11.37 -1.30 -5.88
CA ALA A 214 -10.89 -2.09 -4.75
C ALA A 214 -10.97 -3.59 -5.06
N MET A 215 -9.97 -4.37 -4.64
CA MET A 215 -9.87 -5.79 -4.94
C MET A 215 -11.13 -6.59 -4.55
N PRO A 216 -11.77 -6.35 -3.37
CA PRO A 216 -13.01 -7.05 -3.02
C PRO A 216 -14.20 -6.74 -3.92
N LEU A 217 -14.17 -5.63 -4.66
CA LEU A 217 -15.21 -5.28 -5.65
C LEU A 217 -14.89 -5.84 -7.03
N ALA A 218 -13.61 -5.90 -7.38
CA ALA A 218 -13.16 -6.46 -8.67
C ALA A 218 -13.40 -7.97 -8.74
N ALA A 219 -13.14 -8.67 -7.64
CA ALA A 219 -13.24 -10.13 -7.53
C ALA A 219 -13.84 -10.53 -6.17
N PRO A 220 -15.16 -10.45 -5.99
CA PRO A 220 -15.80 -10.80 -4.72
C PRO A 220 -15.57 -12.25 -4.29
N GLU A 221 -15.32 -13.15 -5.21
CA GLU A 221 -15.05 -14.57 -4.99
C GLU A 221 -13.74 -14.88 -4.27
N ILE A 222 -12.83 -13.89 -4.14
CA ILE A 222 -11.54 -14.06 -3.45
C ILE A 222 -11.59 -13.68 -1.97
N THR A 223 -12.71 -13.18 -1.46
CA THR A 223 -12.81 -12.52 -0.15
C THR A 223 -12.48 -13.43 1.04
N ASP A 224 -12.61 -14.73 0.92
CA ASP A 224 -12.26 -15.72 1.95
C ASP A 224 -10.74 -15.88 2.14
N ARG A 225 -9.93 -15.42 1.18
CA ARG A 225 -8.47 -15.45 1.20
C ARG A 225 -7.82 -14.10 0.90
N LEU A 226 -8.55 -13.01 1.08
CA LEU A 226 -8.10 -11.65 0.78
C LEU A 226 -7.84 -10.85 2.06
N VAL A 227 -6.67 -10.23 2.13
CA VAL A 227 -6.39 -9.12 3.05
C VAL A 227 -6.15 -7.87 2.22
N MET A 228 -7.11 -6.93 2.24
CA MET A 228 -6.95 -5.61 1.63
C MET A 228 -6.35 -4.66 2.65
N MET A 229 -5.31 -3.94 2.29
CA MET A 229 -4.61 -2.99 3.15
C MET A 229 -4.67 -1.58 2.58
N THR A 230 -4.95 -0.61 3.44
CA THR A 230 -4.88 0.82 3.09
C THR A 230 -4.55 1.66 4.30
N ALA A 231 -4.25 2.95 4.09
CA ALA A 231 -4.03 3.94 5.14
C ALA A 231 -4.35 5.34 4.64
N SER A 232 -4.71 6.21 5.56
CA SER A 232 -4.95 7.64 5.31
C SER A 232 -3.68 8.44 5.00
N THR A 233 -2.50 7.86 5.27
CA THR A 233 -1.22 8.57 5.24
C THR A 233 -0.86 9.14 3.87
N LYS A 234 -1.14 8.42 2.78
CA LYS A 234 -0.86 8.91 1.42
C LYS A 234 -1.92 9.90 0.95
N THR A 235 -3.18 9.60 1.17
CA THR A 235 -4.31 10.45 0.75
C THR A 235 -4.29 11.82 1.43
N PHE A 236 -3.99 11.86 2.72
CA PHE A 236 -4.08 13.08 3.53
C PHE A 236 -2.73 13.66 3.96
N ASN A 237 -1.61 13.05 3.53
CA ASN A 237 -0.24 13.48 3.86
C ASN A 237 0.00 13.57 5.39
N ILE A 238 -0.23 12.48 6.10
CA ILE A 238 -0.09 12.37 7.58
C ILE A 238 0.77 11.19 7.98
#